data_193c71947e713920bd820f8cd6cacbba
#
_entry.id   193c71947e713920bd820f8cd6cacbba
#
_cell.length_a   1.000
_cell.length_b   1.000
_cell.length_c   1.000
_cell.angle_alpha   90.00
_cell.angle_beta   90.00
_cell.angle_gamma   90.00
#
_symmetry.space_group_name_H-M   'P 1'
#
loop_
_entity.id
_entity.type
_entity.pdbx_description
1 polymer ?
#
loop_
_entity_poly.entity_id
_entity_poly.type
_entity_poly.pdbx_seq_one_letter_code
_entity_poly.pdbx_strand_id
1 'polypeptide(L)'
;VFGVHAPLREPLTRPVQFFTGKGGVGKSTVLGAVATSAARSGKRPLIVELGIHTSSSQLFHGPIVGYEPAEVAPGVYATRVQFEPALVDYITSRLKLRPIATLVAQNTSLRRLFMAAPGVDELVTLHRVAQLAANERWGPILVDLESTGHALMFFDLPGVLEVFLKDGPLRQVLDSASALVRDEQRCAVHIVTVPEPLAVNETIQLYGRLRERKDLHLGCLFINRIPRAWLDEQEQQLVRAELEAVTGTEPWAPDLALAAYLIQRRHTADKCLRGLHRDIDLPTMAFDAQDEDSSAIIEALSHAIERSEIW
;
A
#
# COMPACT_ATOMS: atom_id res chain seq x y z
N VAL A 1 1.29 22.07 -9.35
CA VAL A 1 1.32 20.83 -10.12
C VAL A 1 2.75 20.34 -10.09
N PHE A 2 3.06 19.44 -9.18
CA PHE A 2 4.37 18.77 -9.17
C PHE A 2 4.37 17.78 -10.32
N GLY A 3 5.28 17.97 -11.30
CA GLY A 3 5.35 17.16 -12.50
C GLY A 3 5.73 15.71 -12.20
N VAL A 4 5.21 14.81 -13.00
CA VAL A 4 5.61 13.40 -13.04
C VAL A 4 7.08 13.34 -13.50
N HIS A 5 8.00 12.96 -12.64
CA HIS A 5 9.46 13.01 -12.89
C HIS A 5 10.05 11.69 -13.39
N ALA A 6 9.25 10.75 -13.90
CA ALA A 6 9.73 9.57 -14.62
C ALA A 6 8.52 8.78 -15.15
N PRO A 7 8.69 7.81 -16.09
CA PRO A 7 7.56 7.04 -16.59
C PRO A 7 6.94 6.18 -15.48
N LEU A 8 5.78 6.62 -14.98
CA LEU A 8 4.98 5.89 -13.98
C LEU A 8 4.38 4.59 -14.54
N ARG A 9 4.25 4.52 -15.87
CA ARG A 9 3.54 3.44 -16.54
C ARG A 9 4.12 2.07 -16.23
N GLU A 10 5.40 1.90 -16.37
CA GLU A 10 6.02 0.59 -16.26
C GLU A 10 5.79 -0.09 -14.90
N PRO A 11 6.07 0.54 -13.73
CA PRO A 11 5.87 -0.12 -12.46
C PRO A 11 4.40 -0.39 -12.13
N LEU A 12 3.46 0.45 -12.59
CA LEU A 12 2.03 0.30 -12.28
C LEU A 12 1.30 -0.69 -13.20
N THR A 13 1.92 -1.15 -14.28
CA THR A 13 1.38 -2.21 -15.15
C THR A 13 1.84 -3.62 -14.77
N ARG A 14 2.67 -3.77 -13.74
CA ARG A 14 3.14 -5.09 -13.28
C ARG A 14 1.97 -5.94 -12.78
N PRO A 15 2.00 -7.27 -13.06
CA PRO A 15 0.93 -8.17 -12.62
C PRO A 15 0.69 -8.20 -11.11
N VAL A 16 1.74 -8.05 -10.29
CA VAL A 16 1.65 -8.03 -8.82
C VAL A 16 2.32 -6.78 -8.28
N GLN A 17 1.61 -6.05 -7.47
CA GLN A 17 2.06 -4.78 -6.91
C GLN A 17 1.83 -4.77 -5.40
N PHE A 18 2.90 -4.56 -4.65
CA PHE A 18 2.86 -4.44 -3.20
C PHE A 18 2.87 -2.96 -2.80
N PHE A 19 1.96 -2.57 -1.92
CA PHE A 19 1.89 -1.23 -1.37
C PHE A 19 2.30 -1.24 0.08
N THR A 20 3.31 -0.45 0.44
CA THR A 20 3.83 -0.34 1.80
C THR A 20 3.99 1.12 2.21
N GLY A 21 4.22 1.38 3.48
CA GLY A 21 4.39 2.70 4.07
C GLY A 21 3.91 2.73 5.51
N LYS A 22 4.12 3.85 6.19
CA LYS A 22 3.70 4.05 7.58
C LYS A 22 2.20 3.80 7.78
N GLY A 23 1.80 3.36 8.97
CA GLY A 23 0.38 3.29 9.35
C GLY A 23 -0.31 4.65 9.23
N GLY A 24 -1.53 4.67 8.65
CA GLY A 24 -2.34 5.90 8.56
C GLY A 24 -2.05 6.84 7.38
N VAL A 25 -1.04 6.57 6.53
CA VAL A 25 -0.72 7.43 5.37
C VAL A 25 -1.72 7.33 4.21
N GLY A 26 -2.69 6.42 4.30
CA GLY A 26 -3.70 6.21 3.25
C GLY A 26 -3.27 5.20 2.19
N LYS A 27 -2.50 4.17 2.53
CA LYS A 27 -2.12 3.08 1.62
C LYS A 27 -3.33 2.48 0.92
N SER A 28 -4.31 2.01 1.69
CA SER A 28 -5.52 1.37 1.15
C SER A 28 -6.31 2.31 0.24
N THR A 29 -6.34 3.62 0.54
CA THR A 29 -7.00 4.64 -0.31
C THR A 29 -6.28 4.78 -1.66
N VAL A 30 -4.95 4.91 -1.65
CA VAL A 30 -4.15 5.00 -2.88
C VAL A 30 -4.28 3.71 -3.70
N LEU A 31 -4.20 2.56 -3.05
CA LEU A 31 -4.37 1.24 -3.67
C LEU A 31 -5.77 1.10 -4.27
N GLY A 32 -6.81 1.54 -3.56
CA GLY A 32 -8.18 1.58 -4.07
C GLY A 32 -8.33 2.46 -5.32
N ALA A 33 -7.66 3.60 -5.36
CA ALA A 33 -7.64 4.48 -6.53
C ALA A 33 -6.92 3.84 -7.73
N VAL A 34 -5.80 3.15 -7.51
CA VAL A 34 -5.11 2.37 -8.55
C VAL A 34 -6.01 1.26 -9.08
N ALA A 35 -6.71 0.53 -8.19
CA ALA A 35 -7.66 -0.49 -8.58
C ALA A 35 -8.81 0.07 -9.43
N THR A 36 -9.40 1.19 -9.01
CA THR A 36 -10.50 1.84 -9.74
C THR A 36 -10.06 2.30 -11.13
N SER A 37 -8.89 2.93 -11.24
CA SER A 37 -8.31 3.34 -12.53
C SER A 37 -8.05 2.13 -13.44
N ALA A 38 -7.49 1.04 -12.90
CA ALA A 38 -7.29 -0.19 -13.64
C ALA A 38 -8.62 -0.80 -14.15
N ALA A 39 -9.65 -0.85 -13.30
CA ALA A 39 -10.96 -1.36 -13.69
C ALA A 39 -11.60 -0.55 -14.83
N ARG A 40 -11.49 0.76 -14.79
CA ARG A 40 -11.97 1.66 -15.86
C ARG A 40 -11.24 1.48 -17.18
N SER A 41 -9.98 1.07 -17.12
CA SER A 41 -9.21 0.73 -18.33
C SER A 41 -9.50 -0.68 -18.86
N GLY A 42 -10.52 -1.35 -18.34
CA GLY A 42 -10.94 -2.70 -18.76
C GLY A 42 -10.12 -3.83 -18.15
N LYS A 43 -9.27 -3.54 -17.17
CA LYS A 43 -8.56 -4.57 -16.38
C LYS A 43 -9.49 -5.16 -15.32
N ARG A 44 -9.02 -6.22 -14.68
CA ARG A 44 -9.73 -6.90 -13.60
C ARG A 44 -8.88 -6.92 -12.32
N PRO A 45 -8.73 -5.77 -11.67
CA PRO A 45 -7.88 -5.65 -10.48
C PRO A 45 -8.41 -6.49 -9.32
N LEU A 46 -7.49 -7.09 -8.58
CA LEU A 46 -7.77 -7.80 -7.34
C LEU A 46 -6.97 -7.19 -6.20
N ILE A 47 -7.66 -6.61 -5.23
CA ILE A 47 -7.08 -6.15 -3.97
C ILE A 47 -6.89 -7.35 -3.04
N VAL A 48 -5.69 -7.51 -2.52
CA VAL A 48 -5.36 -8.54 -1.54
C VAL A 48 -5.06 -7.86 -0.20
N GLU A 49 -5.97 -8.02 0.75
CA GLU A 49 -5.83 -7.49 2.10
C GLU A 49 -5.17 -8.52 3.02
N LEU A 50 -4.26 -8.04 3.85
CA LEU A 50 -3.59 -8.82 4.87
C LEU A 50 -4.13 -8.42 6.26
N GLY A 51 -4.12 -9.38 7.19
CA GLY A 51 -4.56 -9.15 8.57
C GLY A 51 -6.08 -9.19 8.78
N ILE A 52 -6.54 -8.54 9.86
CA ILE A 52 -7.93 -8.63 10.34
C ILE A 52 -8.85 -7.50 9.85
N HIS A 53 -8.30 -6.44 9.31
CA HIS A 53 -9.08 -5.28 8.87
C HIS A 53 -9.53 -5.41 7.40
N THR A 54 -10.77 -5.02 7.11
CA THR A 54 -11.37 -5.01 5.77
C THR A 54 -11.44 -3.58 5.24
N SER A 55 -10.31 -3.06 4.79
CA SER A 55 -10.21 -1.68 4.28
C SER A 55 -11.06 -1.47 3.03
N SER A 56 -11.08 -2.43 2.10
CA SER A 56 -11.84 -2.32 0.84
C SER A 56 -13.34 -2.23 1.07
N SER A 57 -13.91 -3.01 2.01
CA SER A 57 -15.34 -2.95 2.33
C SER A 57 -15.75 -1.57 2.83
N GLN A 58 -14.91 -0.93 3.62
CA GLN A 58 -15.16 0.42 4.15
C GLN A 58 -14.95 1.49 3.08
N LEU A 59 -13.88 1.39 2.30
CA LEU A 59 -13.51 2.37 1.28
C LEU A 59 -14.51 2.45 0.14
N PHE A 60 -15.06 1.31 -0.28
CA PHE A 60 -16.00 1.22 -1.39
C PHE A 60 -17.45 1.08 -0.97
N HIS A 61 -17.76 1.10 0.34
CA HIS A 61 -19.10 0.79 0.89
C HIS A 61 -19.66 -0.54 0.33
N GLY A 62 -18.75 -1.48 0.07
CA GLY A 62 -19.03 -2.77 -0.54
C GLY A 62 -19.26 -3.89 0.46
N PRO A 63 -19.45 -5.13 0.00
CA PRO A 63 -19.65 -6.29 0.86
C PRO A 63 -18.42 -6.57 1.72
N ILE A 64 -18.63 -7.32 2.82
CA ILE A 64 -17.53 -7.79 3.67
C ILE A 64 -16.65 -8.74 2.87
N VAL A 65 -15.36 -8.44 2.80
CA VAL A 65 -14.37 -9.23 2.06
C VAL A 65 -13.95 -10.45 2.87
N GLY A 66 -14.08 -11.63 2.25
CA GLY A 66 -13.64 -12.91 2.80
C GLY A 66 -12.40 -13.45 2.08
N TYR A 67 -12.15 -14.76 2.28
CA TYR A 67 -11.02 -15.46 1.64
C TYR A 67 -11.23 -15.65 0.13
N GLU A 68 -12.47 -15.85 -0.32
CA GLU A 68 -12.78 -15.89 -1.75
C GLU A 68 -12.95 -14.47 -2.29
N PRO A 69 -12.41 -14.18 -3.50
CA PRO A 69 -12.55 -12.89 -4.12
C PRO A 69 -14.01 -12.47 -4.33
N ALA A 70 -14.37 -11.27 -3.89
CA ALA A 70 -15.69 -10.65 -4.07
C ALA A 70 -15.55 -9.29 -4.76
N GLU A 71 -16.56 -8.90 -5.53
CA GLU A 71 -16.63 -7.58 -6.14
C GLU A 71 -17.03 -6.55 -5.07
N VAL A 72 -16.19 -5.53 -4.87
CA VAL A 72 -16.39 -4.48 -3.86
C VAL A 72 -16.81 -3.15 -4.46
N ALA A 73 -16.50 -2.94 -5.75
CA ALA A 73 -16.97 -1.83 -6.57
C ALA A 73 -17.03 -2.31 -8.03
N PRO A 74 -17.69 -1.58 -8.95
CA PRO A 74 -17.81 -2.00 -10.35
C PRO A 74 -16.46 -2.35 -10.97
N GLY A 75 -16.25 -3.65 -11.28
CA GLY A 75 -15.02 -4.18 -11.87
C GLY A 75 -13.83 -4.30 -10.91
N VAL A 76 -13.95 -3.89 -9.65
CA VAL A 76 -12.91 -3.99 -8.61
C VAL A 76 -13.22 -5.16 -7.69
N TYR A 77 -12.29 -6.07 -7.54
CA TYR A 77 -12.42 -7.25 -6.68
C TYR A 77 -11.48 -7.15 -5.49
N ALA A 78 -11.87 -7.76 -4.37
CA ALA A 78 -11.02 -7.86 -3.19
C ALA A 78 -11.09 -9.25 -2.56
N THR A 79 -10.02 -9.67 -1.93
CA THR A 79 -9.91 -10.88 -1.11
C THR A 79 -9.09 -10.56 0.14
N ARG A 80 -9.42 -11.22 1.24
CA ARG A 80 -8.65 -11.13 2.47
C ARG A 80 -7.94 -12.44 2.74
N VAL A 81 -6.62 -12.40 2.80
CA VAL A 81 -5.85 -13.57 3.18
C VAL A 81 -6.03 -13.84 4.67
N GLN A 82 -6.54 -15.01 4.97
CA GLN A 82 -6.76 -15.51 6.34
C GLN A 82 -5.89 -16.73 6.53
N PHE A 83 -5.20 -16.82 7.66
CA PHE A 83 -4.23 -17.88 7.94
C PHE A 83 -4.80 -19.29 7.76
N GLU A 84 -5.96 -19.59 8.35
CA GLU A 84 -6.54 -20.95 8.32
C GLU A 84 -6.89 -21.40 6.90
N PRO A 85 -7.71 -20.67 6.11
CA PRO A 85 -7.99 -21.05 4.73
C PRO A 85 -6.74 -21.15 3.86
N ALA A 86 -5.80 -20.22 4.02
CA ALA A 86 -4.57 -20.21 3.25
C ALA A 86 -3.66 -21.40 3.63
N LEU A 87 -3.62 -21.80 4.89
CA LEU A 87 -2.93 -23.02 5.34
C LEU A 87 -3.61 -24.28 4.77
N VAL A 88 -4.96 -24.33 4.75
CA VAL A 88 -5.70 -25.44 4.13
C VAL A 88 -5.36 -25.54 2.64
N ASP A 89 -5.39 -24.42 1.92
CA ASP A 89 -5.04 -24.39 0.49
C ASP A 89 -3.59 -24.82 0.26
N TYR A 90 -2.68 -24.34 1.13
CA TYR A 90 -1.29 -24.74 1.08
C TYR A 90 -1.11 -26.25 1.24
N ILE A 91 -1.67 -26.83 2.31
CA ILE A 91 -1.56 -28.27 2.58
C ILE A 91 -2.26 -29.10 1.48
N THR A 92 -3.43 -28.66 1.01
CA THR A 92 -4.18 -29.31 -0.05
C THR A 92 -3.41 -29.35 -1.36
N SER A 93 -2.75 -28.26 -1.71
CA SER A 93 -1.93 -28.17 -2.93
C SER A 93 -0.79 -29.20 -2.95
N ARG A 94 -0.34 -29.65 -1.77
CA ARG A 94 0.78 -30.59 -1.62
C ARG A 94 0.35 -32.02 -1.43
N LEU A 95 -0.64 -32.24 -0.56
CA LEU A 95 -1.08 -33.61 -0.22
C LEU A 95 -2.22 -34.11 -1.12
N LYS A 96 -2.87 -33.22 -1.89
CA LYS A 96 -4.07 -33.50 -2.70
C LYS A 96 -5.23 -34.12 -1.89
N LEU A 97 -5.19 -33.95 -0.54
CA LEU A 97 -6.14 -34.53 0.42
C LEU A 97 -6.74 -33.41 1.28
N ARG A 98 -7.74 -32.71 0.72
CA ARG A 98 -8.41 -31.59 1.40
C ARG A 98 -8.98 -31.94 2.80
N PRO A 99 -9.57 -33.11 3.05
CA PRO A 99 -10.06 -33.44 4.40
C PRO A 99 -8.95 -33.48 5.46
N ILE A 100 -7.78 -33.99 5.12
CA ILE A 100 -6.62 -34.01 6.03
C ILE A 100 -6.08 -32.59 6.26
N ALA A 101 -6.01 -31.77 5.21
CA ALA A 101 -5.60 -30.39 5.30
C ALA A 101 -6.51 -29.60 6.25
N THR A 102 -7.83 -29.77 6.12
CA THR A 102 -8.81 -29.14 6.99
C THR A 102 -8.67 -29.60 8.45
N LEU A 103 -8.49 -30.91 8.68
CA LEU A 103 -8.28 -31.45 10.02
C LEU A 103 -7.03 -30.87 10.69
N VAL A 104 -5.91 -30.75 9.96
CA VAL A 104 -4.66 -30.15 10.45
C VAL A 104 -4.86 -28.68 10.79
N ALA A 105 -5.49 -27.91 9.91
CA ALA A 105 -5.71 -26.48 10.10
C ALA A 105 -6.69 -26.17 11.25
N GLN A 106 -7.69 -27.04 11.46
CA GLN A 106 -8.67 -26.91 12.55
C GLN A 106 -8.15 -27.43 13.90
N ASN A 107 -7.05 -28.18 13.91
CA ASN A 107 -6.44 -28.63 15.17
C ASN A 107 -5.82 -27.44 15.91
N THR A 108 -6.44 -27.07 17.04
CA THR A 108 -6.05 -25.88 17.82
C THR A 108 -4.59 -25.89 18.25
N SER A 109 -4.04 -27.05 18.59
CA SER A 109 -2.65 -27.17 19.04
C SER A 109 -1.67 -27.03 17.88
N LEU A 110 -1.94 -27.66 16.74
CA LEU A 110 -1.13 -27.51 15.53
C LEU A 110 -1.21 -26.09 14.98
N ARG A 111 -2.41 -25.50 14.95
CA ARG A 111 -2.58 -24.11 14.55
C ARG A 111 -1.76 -23.16 15.41
N ARG A 112 -1.82 -23.29 16.74
CA ARG A 112 -1.00 -22.47 17.65
C ARG A 112 0.50 -22.66 17.41
N LEU A 113 0.93 -23.88 17.12
CA LEU A 113 2.32 -24.16 16.77
C LEU A 113 2.73 -23.45 15.48
N PHE A 114 1.92 -23.53 14.43
CA PHE A 114 2.19 -22.84 13.15
C PHE A 114 2.15 -21.31 13.31
N MET A 115 1.18 -20.77 14.05
CA MET A 115 1.10 -19.32 14.30
C MET A 115 2.24 -18.81 15.21
N ALA A 116 2.79 -19.67 16.07
CA ALA A 116 3.94 -19.31 16.89
C ALA A 116 5.29 -19.44 16.17
N ALA A 117 5.30 -20.12 15.02
CA ALA A 117 6.50 -20.25 14.21
C ALA A 117 6.71 -18.98 13.37
N PRO A 118 7.79 -18.22 13.61
CA PRO A 118 8.05 -16.98 12.86
C PRO A 118 8.09 -17.24 11.36
N GLY A 119 7.36 -16.43 10.59
CA GLY A 119 7.40 -16.45 9.14
C GLY A 119 6.44 -17.42 8.45
N VAL A 120 5.69 -18.24 9.17
CA VAL A 120 4.73 -19.17 8.55
C VAL A 120 3.52 -18.41 7.99
N ASP A 121 3.05 -17.38 8.67
CA ASP A 121 1.93 -16.56 8.21
C ASP A 121 2.28 -15.82 6.91
N GLU A 122 3.46 -15.22 6.86
CA GLU A 122 3.97 -14.54 5.68
C GLU A 122 4.20 -15.52 4.52
N LEU A 123 4.71 -16.72 4.81
CA LEU A 123 4.92 -17.75 3.79
C LEU A 123 3.61 -18.23 3.17
N VAL A 124 2.60 -18.48 3.99
CA VAL A 124 1.26 -18.90 3.56
C VAL A 124 0.59 -17.77 2.76
N THR A 125 0.78 -16.54 3.19
CA THR A 125 0.31 -15.33 2.49
C THR A 125 0.97 -15.19 1.12
N LEU A 126 2.30 -15.30 1.04
CA LEU A 126 3.03 -15.26 -0.23
C LEU A 126 2.59 -16.39 -1.17
N HIS A 127 2.36 -17.58 -0.63
CA HIS A 127 1.83 -18.68 -1.42
C HIS A 127 0.45 -18.35 -2.01
N ARG A 128 -0.44 -17.76 -1.23
CA ARG A 128 -1.77 -17.35 -1.71
C ARG A 128 -1.66 -16.27 -2.80
N VAL A 129 -0.82 -15.27 -2.59
CA VAL A 129 -0.55 -14.24 -3.63
C VAL A 129 -0.02 -14.88 -4.91
N ALA A 130 0.92 -15.82 -4.81
CA ALA A 130 1.46 -16.53 -5.96
C ALA A 130 0.39 -17.39 -6.70
N GLN A 131 -0.51 -18.04 -5.96
CA GLN A 131 -1.64 -18.76 -6.54
C GLN A 131 -2.59 -17.84 -7.30
N LEU A 132 -2.92 -16.68 -6.70
CA LEU A 132 -3.78 -15.68 -7.35
C LEU A 132 -3.11 -15.10 -8.59
N ALA A 133 -1.79 -14.87 -8.55
CA ALA A 133 -1.00 -14.36 -9.66
C ALA A 133 -0.82 -15.39 -10.82
N ALA A 134 -0.92 -16.67 -10.52
CA ALA A 134 -0.95 -17.72 -11.54
C ALA A 134 -2.31 -17.85 -12.25
N ASN A 135 -3.35 -17.24 -11.72
CA ASN A 135 -4.67 -17.22 -12.31
C ASN A 135 -4.83 -15.98 -13.20
N GLU A 136 -4.75 -16.18 -14.53
CA GLU A 136 -4.85 -15.13 -15.55
C GLU A 136 -6.19 -14.35 -15.53
N ARG A 137 -7.13 -14.76 -14.68
CA ARG A 137 -8.39 -14.06 -14.47
C ARG A 137 -8.18 -12.66 -13.86
N TRP A 138 -7.09 -12.45 -13.11
CA TRP A 138 -6.83 -11.24 -12.34
C TRP A 138 -5.67 -10.45 -12.94
N GLY A 139 -5.78 -9.13 -12.89
CA GLY A 139 -4.69 -8.23 -13.27
C GLY A 139 -5.10 -6.75 -13.24
N PRO A 140 -4.36 -5.93 -12.51
CA PRO A 140 -3.26 -6.26 -11.59
C PRO A 140 -3.75 -6.84 -10.26
N ILE A 141 -2.87 -7.55 -9.54
CA ILE A 141 -3.06 -7.94 -8.14
C ILE A 141 -2.36 -6.90 -7.27
N LEU A 142 -3.12 -6.25 -6.40
CA LEU A 142 -2.67 -5.14 -5.56
C LEU A 142 -2.68 -5.59 -4.10
N VAL A 143 -1.50 -5.76 -3.51
CA VAL A 143 -1.34 -6.28 -2.15
C VAL A 143 -1.17 -5.13 -1.17
N ASP A 144 -2.10 -4.99 -0.24
CA ASP A 144 -2.03 -3.99 0.84
C ASP A 144 -1.21 -4.56 2.00
N LEU A 145 0.08 -4.21 2.04
CA LEU A 145 0.96 -4.59 3.14
C LEU A 145 0.67 -3.73 4.37
N GLU A 146 0.76 -4.35 5.54
CA GLU A 146 0.68 -3.65 6.80
C GLU A 146 1.77 -2.56 6.93
N SER A 147 2.15 -2.17 8.13
CA SER A 147 3.13 -1.10 8.36
C SER A 147 4.54 -1.46 7.87
N THR A 148 5.42 -0.46 7.78
CA THR A 148 6.79 -0.53 7.27
C THR A 148 7.64 -1.68 7.83
N GLY A 149 7.51 -1.98 9.14
CA GLY A 149 8.25 -3.06 9.80
C GLY A 149 7.83 -4.44 9.31
N HIS A 150 6.53 -4.67 9.16
CA HIS A 150 5.98 -5.92 8.61
C HIS A 150 6.34 -6.13 7.15
N ALA A 151 6.35 -5.05 6.34
CA ALA A 151 6.75 -5.16 4.94
C ALA A 151 8.19 -5.64 4.78
N LEU A 152 9.13 -5.11 5.57
CA LEU A 152 10.52 -5.56 5.53
C LEU A 152 10.62 -7.04 5.93
N MET A 153 9.97 -7.44 7.03
CA MET A 153 9.95 -8.83 7.47
C MET A 153 9.34 -9.75 6.41
N PHE A 154 8.26 -9.32 5.75
CA PHE A 154 7.61 -10.05 4.67
C PHE A 154 8.56 -10.35 3.49
N PHE A 155 9.38 -9.36 3.10
CA PHE A 155 10.35 -9.54 2.02
C PHE A 155 11.64 -10.23 2.48
N ASP A 156 12.04 -10.11 3.75
CA ASP A 156 13.24 -10.77 4.30
C ASP A 156 13.05 -12.26 4.55
N LEU A 157 11.81 -12.66 4.79
CA LEU A 157 11.47 -14.02 5.16
C LEU A 157 11.99 -15.10 4.21
N PRO A 158 11.87 -14.97 2.88
CA PRO A 158 12.40 -15.98 1.97
C PRO A 158 13.88 -16.26 2.21
N GLY A 159 14.70 -15.23 2.37
CA GLY A 159 16.13 -15.36 2.63
C GLY A 159 16.45 -16.02 3.98
N VAL A 160 15.67 -15.69 5.01
CA VAL A 160 15.82 -16.31 6.34
C VAL A 160 15.45 -17.80 6.31
N LEU A 161 14.33 -18.13 5.69
CA LEU A 161 13.84 -19.51 5.62
C LEU A 161 14.67 -20.41 4.70
N GLU A 162 15.32 -19.87 3.69
CA GLU A 162 16.23 -20.62 2.80
C GLU A 162 17.36 -21.32 3.58
N VAL A 163 17.81 -20.75 4.69
CA VAL A 163 18.85 -21.32 5.54
C VAL A 163 18.36 -22.58 6.26
N PHE A 164 17.08 -22.60 6.66
CA PHE A 164 16.48 -23.68 7.46
C PHE A 164 15.79 -24.74 6.61
N LEU A 165 15.25 -24.35 5.46
CA LEU A 165 14.48 -25.22 4.56
C LEU A 165 15.37 -25.66 3.39
N LYS A 166 16.08 -26.77 3.56
CA LYS A 166 16.96 -27.31 2.49
C LYS A 166 16.15 -27.96 1.36
N ASP A 167 15.17 -28.80 1.73
CA ASP A 167 14.36 -29.57 0.79
C ASP A 167 12.92 -29.74 1.28
N GLY A 168 12.05 -30.21 0.38
CA GLY A 168 10.67 -30.57 0.71
C GLY A 168 9.60 -29.59 0.27
N PRO A 169 8.34 -29.84 0.63
CA PRO A 169 7.20 -29.05 0.16
C PRO A 169 7.26 -27.57 0.55
N LEU A 170 7.73 -27.26 1.77
CA LEU A 170 7.89 -25.88 2.24
C LEU A 170 8.94 -25.12 1.41
N ARG A 171 10.03 -25.80 1.05
CA ARG A 171 11.07 -25.20 0.18
C ARG A 171 10.50 -24.82 -1.18
N GLN A 172 9.72 -25.68 -1.81
CA GLN A 172 9.13 -25.39 -3.12
C GLN A 172 8.18 -24.19 -3.10
N VAL A 173 7.44 -23.97 -2.00
CA VAL A 173 6.59 -22.78 -1.82
C VAL A 173 7.44 -21.53 -1.67
N LEU A 174 8.46 -21.63 -0.84
CA LEU A 174 9.42 -20.56 -0.65
C LEU A 174 10.06 -20.16 -1.99
N ASP A 175 10.50 -21.13 -2.78
CA ASP A 175 11.09 -20.89 -4.09
C ASP A 175 10.10 -20.23 -5.06
N SER A 176 8.84 -20.68 -5.07
CA SER A 176 7.79 -20.09 -5.92
C SER A 176 7.44 -18.66 -5.52
N ALA A 177 7.34 -18.41 -4.21
CA ALA A 177 7.08 -17.08 -3.66
C ALA A 177 8.27 -16.13 -3.89
N SER A 178 9.48 -16.62 -3.65
CA SER A 178 10.71 -15.87 -3.92
C SER A 178 10.87 -15.53 -5.39
N ALA A 179 10.59 -16.49 -6.27
CA ALA A 179 10.64 -16.27 -7.72
C ALA A 179 9.66 -15.18 -8.17
N LEU A 180 8.44 -15.14 -7.60
CA LEU A 180 7.47 -14.08 -7.90
C LEU A 180 7.98 -12.71 -7.45
N VAL A 181 8.46 -12.60 -6.22
CA VAL A 181 8.91 -11.32 -5.64
C VAL A 181 10.16 -10.78 -6.34
N ARG A 182 11.07 -11.67 -6.77
CA ARG A 182 12.33 -11.35 -7.46
C ARG A 182 12.15 -11.06 -8.96
N ASP A 183 10.99 -11.37 -9.52
CA ASP A 183 10.73 -11.12 -10.95
C ASP A 183 10.36 -9.65 -11.18
N GLU A 184 11.33 -8.87 -11.63
CA GLU A 184 11.16 -7.45 -11.90
C GLU A 184 10.11 -7.13 -13.00
N GLN A 185 9.79 -8.09 -13.86
CA GLN A 185 8.75 -7.91 -14.87
C GLN A 185 7.36 -8.22 -14.34
N ARG A 186 7.26 -8.95 -13.24
CA ARG A 186 5.99 -9.37 -12.65
C ARG A 186 5.63 -8.67 -11.37
N CYS A 187 6.62 -8.17 -10.63
CA CYS A 187 6.44 -7.62 -9.30
C CYS A 187 6.99 -6.19 -9.19
N ALA A 188 6.29 -5.34 -8.46
CA ALA A 188 6.77 -4.02 -8.04
C ALA A 188 6.36 -3.74 -6.58
N VAL A 189 7.21 -2.99 -5.87
CA VAL A 189 6.95 -2.53 -4.50
C VAL A 189 6.80 -1.01 -4.52
N HIS A 190 5.62 -0.51 -4.17
CA HIS A 190 5.30 0.91 -4.09
C HIS A 190 5.34 1.39 -2.65
N ILE A 191 5.80 2.61 -2.46
CA ILE A 191 5.85 3.27 -1.14
C ILE A 191 4.79 4.37 -1.11
N VAL A 192 3.97 4.39 -0.06
CA VAL A 192 2.99 5.44 0.18
C VAL A 192 3.39 6.23 1.42
N THR A 193 3.37 7.54 1.32
CA THR A 193 3.70 8.47 2.41
C THR A 193 2.80 9.69 2.43
N VAL A 194 2.95 10.52 3.45
CA VAL A 194 2.35 11.86 3.56
C VAL A 194 3.48 12.87 3.84
N PRO A 195 3.32 14.16 3.47
CA PRO A 195 4.36 15.16 3.66
C PRO A 195 4.39 15.67 5.11
N GLU A 196 4.59 14.75 6.05
CA GLU A 196 4.73 14.99 7.47
C GLU A 196 6.12 14.53 7.94
N PRO A 197 6.82 15.27 8.83
CA PRO A 197 8.22 15.00 9.17
C PRO A 197 8.50 13.56 9.60
N LEU A 198 7.63 12.97 10.45
CA LEU A 198 7.82 11.62 10.95
C LEU A 198 7.60 10.59 9.83
N ALA A 199 6.55 10.75 9.02
CA ALA A 199 6.27 9.84 7.90
C ALA A 199 7.38 9.89 6.85
N VAL A 200 7.90 11.08 6.55
CA VAL A 200 9.00 11.26 5.59
C VAL A 200 10.27 10.59 6.08
N ASN A 201 10.65 10.77 7.34
CA ASN A 201 11.84 10.14 7.90
C ASN A 201 11.74 8.60 7.86
N GLU A 202 10.59 8.03 8.24
CA GLU A 202 10.36 6.59 8.15
C GLU A 202 10.37 6.10 6.69
N THR A 203 9.84 6.89 5.76
CA THR A 203 9.83 6.57 4.32
C THR A 203 11.24 6.54 3.74
N ILE A 204 12.09 7.51 4.08
CA ILE A 204 13.49 7.54 3.63
C ILE A 204 14.25 6.33 4.19
N GLN A 205 14.05 5.99 5.47
CA GLN A 205 14.67 4.81 6.08
C GLN A 205 14.18 3.51 5.42
N LEU A 206 12.87 3.39 5.16
CA LEU A 206 12.30 2.24 4.46
C LEU A 206 12.87 2.10 3.05
N TYR A 207 12.89 3.20 2.29
CA TYR A 207 13.47 3.24 0.95
C TYR A 207 14.93 2.79 0.95
N GLY A 208 15.74 3.29 1.89
CA GLY A 208 17.14 2.89 2.03
C GLY A 208 17.29 1.37 2.20
N ARG A 209 16.52 0.78 3.13
CA ARG A 209 16.55 -0.66 3.38
C ARG A 209 16.04 -1.49 2.19
N LEU A 210 14.98 -1.05 1.52
CA LEU A 210 14.45 -1.76 0.35
C LEU A 210 15.40 -1.66 -0.85
N ARG A 211 16.07 -0.52 -1.03
CA ARG A 211 17.05 -0.29 -2.10
C ARG A 211 18.30 -1.17 -1.96
N GLU A 212 18.71 -1.50 -0.73
CA GLU A 212 19.81 -2.44 -0.49
C GLU A 212 19.50 -3.86 -1.00
N ARG A 213 18.22 -4.17 -1.15
CA ARG A 213 17.70 -5.43 -1.67
C ARG A 213 17.72 -5.43 -3.20
N LYS A 214 18.73 -6.08 -3.77
CA LYS A 214 18.87 -6.22 -5.25
C LYS A 214 17.85 -7.16 -5.88
N ASP A 215 17.12 -7.89 -5.05
CA ASP A 215 16.10 -8.87 -5.44
C ASP A 215 14.69 -8.29 -5.42
N LEU A 216 14.53 -7.00 -5.11
CA LEU A 216 13.23 -6.29 -5.13
C LEU A 216 13.24 -5.20 -6.20
N HIS A 217 12.15 -5.11 -6.93
CA HIS A 217 11.91 -4.01 -7.85
C HIS A 217 11.06 -2.92 -7.17
N LEU A 218 11.67 -1.76 -6.92
CA LEU A 218 10.94 -0.60 -6.38
C LEU A 218 10.21 0.10 -7.51
N GLY A 219 8.91 0.33 -7.29
CA GLY A 219 8.03 0.96 -8.26
C GLY A 219 7.93 2.47 -8.07
N CYS A 220 6.79 2.95 -7.55
CA CYS A 220 6.49 4.37 -7.40
C CYS A 220 6.48 4.80 -5.93
N LEU A 221 6.80 6.08 -5.71
CA LEU A 221 6.50 6.79 -4.49
C LEU A 221 5.17 7.54 -4.65
N PHE A 222 4.20 7.23 -3.79
CA PHE A 222 2.94 7.96 -3.70
C PHE A 222 2.98 8.91 -2.51
N ILE A 223 2.82 10.20 -2.76
CA ILE A 223 2.75 11.23 -1.72
C ILE A 223 1.30 11.66 -1.59
N ASN A 224 0.64 11.23 -0.53
CA ASN A 224 -0.77 11.46 -0.28
C ASN A 224 -0.99 12.68 0.63
N ARG A 225 -2.19 13.26 0.59
CA ARG A 225 -2.64 14.35 1.49
C ARG A 225 -1.74 15.57 1.52
N ILE A 226 -1.27 16.04 0.37
CA ILE A 226 -0.53 17.30 0.29
C ILE A 226 -1.47 18.45 0.64
N PRO A 227 -1.18 19.27 1.66
CA PRO A 227 -2.02 20.40 2.02
C PRO A 227 -2.16 21.38 0.86
N ARG A 228 -3.39 21.84 0.59
CA ARG A 228 -3.65 22.87 -0.44
C ARG A 228 -2.98 24.17 -0.07
N ALA A 229 -2.50 24.91 -1.06
CA ALA A 229 -2.10 26.29 -0.89
C ALA A 229 -3.34 27.17 -1.03
N TRP A 230 -3.94 27.56 0.10
CA TRP A 230 -5.16 28.37 0.14
C TRP A 230 -4.90 29.85 -0.11
N LEU A 231 -3.68 30.32 0.20
CA LEU A 231 -3.29 31.73 0.19
C LEU A 231 -2.04 31.88 -0.67
N ASP A 232 -2.02 32.96 -1.43
CA ASP A 232 -0.84 33.38 -2.18
C ASP A 232 0.22 34.02 -1.25
N GLU A 233 1.35 34.41 -1.79
CA GLU A 233 2.49 34.94 -1.02
C GLU A 233 2.17 36.28 -0.37
N GLN A 234 1.37 37.14 -1.02
CA GLN A 234 0.94 38.43 -0.49
C GLN A 234 -0.08 38.26 0.64
N GLU A 235 -1.06 37.39 0.45
CA GLU A 235 -2.05 37.03 1.47
C GLU A 235 -1.39 36.42 2.71
N GLN A 236 -0.38 35.56 2.53
CA GLN A 236 0.39 34.99 3.64
C GLN A 236 1.15 36.06 4.44
N GLN A 237 1.69 37.08 3.75
CA GLN A 237 2.36 38.21 4.43
C GLN A 237 1.38 39.04 5.24
N LEU A 238 0.17 39.30 4.68
CA LEU A 238 -0.90 40.01 5.42
C LEU A 238 -1.32 39.23 6.67
N VAL A 239 -1.57 37.91 6.54
CA VAL A 239 -1.94 37.05 7.68
C VAL A 239 -0.86 37.13 8.79
N ARG A 240 0.43 37.14 8.43
CA ARG A 240 1.52 37.22 9.41
C ARG A 240 1.55 38.59 10.10
N ALA A 241 1.39 39.67 9.33
CA ALA A 241 1.37 41.02 9.90
C ALA A 241 0.20 41.24 10.87
N GLU A 242 -0.99 40.78 10.48
CA GLU A 242 -2.20 40.86 11.31
C GLU A 242 -2.09 39.96 12.56
N LEU A 243 -1.45 38.79 12.45
CA LEU A 243 -1.24 37.88 13.59
C LEU A 243 -0.31 38.52 14.66
N GLU A 244 0.66 39.34 14.25
CA GLU A 244 1.53 40.08 15.17
C GLU A 244 0.79 41.23 15.85
N ALA A 245 -0.24 41.79 15.21
CA ALA A 245 -1.02 42.93 15.70
C ALA A 245 -2.22 42.54 16.57
N VAL A 246 -2.72 41.30 16.44
CA VAL A 246 -3.95 40.83 17.09
C VAL A 246 -3.73 40.66 18.60
N THR A 247 -4.69 41.16 19.41
CA THR A 247 -4.65 41.03 20.87
C THR A 247 -5.34 39.74 21.38
N GLY A 248 -6.04 39.03 20.50
CA GLY A 248 -6.76 37.79 20.82
C GLY A 248 -8.20 37.99 21.30
N THR A 249 -8.65 39.24 21.42
CA THR A 249 -10.00 39.61 21.83
C THR A 249 -10.94 39.89 20.63
N GLU A 250 -10.38 40.02 19.45
CA GLU A 250 -11.10 40.33 18.22
C GLU A 250 -11.92 39.09 17.75
N PRO A 251 -13.13 39.30 17.21
CA PRO A 251 -14.01 38.20 16.75
C PRO A 251 -13.38 37.31 15.67
N TRP A 252 -12.45 37.85 14.89
CA TRP A 252 -11.75 37.18 13.78
C TRP A 252 -10.40 36.56 14.18
N ALA A 253 -9.95 36.70 15.43
CA ALA A 253 -8.70 36.15 15.92
C ALA A 253 -8.59 34.60 15.71
N PRO A 254 -9.66 33.79 15.92
CA PRO A 254 -9.60 32.35 15.64
C PRO A 254 -9.39 32.02 14.16
N ASP A 255 -10.02 32.78 13.24
CA ASP A 255 -9.86 32.57 11.80
C ASP A 255 -8.45 32.90 11.34
N LEU A 256 -7.86 33.97 11.90
CA LEU A 256 -6.47 34.34 11.64
C LEU A 256 -5.49 33.26 12.15
N ALA A 257 -5.74 32.71 13.34
CA ALA A 257 -4.95 31.61 13.87
C ALA A 257 -5.06 30.36 13.00
N LEU A 258 -6.23 30.04 12.48
CA LEU A 258 -6.45 28.95 11.53
C LEU A 258 -5.68 29.19 10.22
N ALA A 259 -5.76 30.39 9.66
CA ALA A 259 -5.01 30.74 8.45
C ALA A 259 -3.49 30.59 8.66
N ALA A 260 -2.96 31.08 9.78
CA ALA A 260 -1.56 30.91 10.13
C ALA A 260 -1.16 29.43 10.29
N TYR A 261 -2.01 28.61 10.90
CA TYR A 261 -1.80 27.16 11.00
C TYR A 261 -1.75 26.49 9.61
N LEU A 262 -2.67 26.83 8.72
CA LEU A 262 -2.70 26.28 7.35
C LEU A 262 -1.45 26.67 6.55
N ILE A 263 -0.98 27.91 6.67
CA ILE A 263 0.28 28.38 6.08
C ILE A 263 1.45 27.54 6.62
N GLN A 264 1.54 27.41 7.93
CA GLN A 264 2.63 26.66 8.57
C GLN A 264 2.61 25.17 8.17
N ARG A 265 1.42 24.57 8.10
CA ARG A 265 1.23 23.19 7.65
C ARG A 265 1.72 23.01 6.21
N ARG A 266 1.38 23.95 5.32
CA ARG A 266 1.85 23.94 3.92
C ARG A 266 3.36 24.08 3.83
N HIS A 267 3.95 25.03 4.53
CA HIS A 267 5.41 25.21 4.57
C HIS A 267 6.16 23.95 5.08
N THR A 268 5.61 23.31 6.08
CA THR A 268 6.16 22.03 6.58
C THR A 268 6.10 20.94 5.52
N ALA A 269 4.96 20.82 4.83
CA ALA A 269 4.80 19.90 3.73
C ALA A 269 5.79 20.16 2.59
N ASP A 270 6.00 21.42 2.21
CA ASP A 270 6.95 21.81 1.16
C ASP A 270 8.40 21.44 1.52
N LYS A 271 8.78 21.58 2.80
CA LYS A 271 10.10 21.09 3.28
C LYS A 271 10.20 19.57 3.17
N CYS A 272 9.15 18.85 3.56
CA CYS A 272 9.06 17.40 3.46
C CYS A 272 9.16 16.93 2.01
N LEU A 273 8.45 17.56 1.09
CA LEU A 273 8.49 17.26 -0.34
C LEU A 273 9.89 17.43 -0.92
N ARG A 274 10.58 18.54 -0.59
CA ARG A 274 11.97 18.73 -1.00
C ARG A 274 12.92 17.65 -0.45
N GLY A 275 12.70 17.20 0.78
CA GLY A 275 13.46 16.09 1.37
C GLY A 275 13.23 14.77 0.63
N LEU A 276 11.97 14.43 0.35
CA LEU A 276 11.62 13.21 -0.41
C LEU A 276 12.26 13.22 -1.80
N HIS A 277 12.14 14.32 -2.55
CA HIS A 277 12.72 14.42 -3.90
C HIS A 277 14.25 14.39 -3.93
N ARG A 278 14.91 14.84 -2.84
CA ARG A 278 16.38 14.77 -2.73
C ARG A 278 16.87 13.36 -2.42
N ASP A 279 16.16 12.64 -1.54
CA ASP A 279 16.65 11.42 -0.90
C ASP A 279 16.05 10.14 -1.53
N ILE A 280 14.99 10.24 -2.34
CA ILE A 280 14.31 9.12 -2.98
C ILE A 280 14.30 9.32 -4.50
N ASP A 281 14.93 8.39 -5.20
CA ASP A 281 14.98 8.33 -6.65
C ASP A 281 13.98 7.28 -7.17
N LEU A 282 12.69 7.63 -7.14
CA LEU A 282 11.59 6.81 -7.66
C LEU A 282 10.63 7.69 -8.47
N PRO A 283 9.96 7.11 -9.48
CA PRO A 283 8.80 7.74 -10.10
C PRO A 283 7.80 8.16 -9.02
N THR A 284 7.41 9.44 -9.00
CA THR A 284 6.61 9.99 -7.91
C THR A 284 5.26 10.48 -8.42
N MET A 285 4.20 10.10 -7.71
CA MET A 285 2.85 10.62 -7.89
C MET A 285 2.37 11.30 -6.60
N ALA A 286 1.88 12.51 -6.72
CA ALA A 286 1.49 13.34 -5.58
C ALA A 286 0.02 13.71 -5.65
N PHE A 287 -0.68 13.59 -4.53
CA PHE A 287 -2.11 13.85 -4.39
C PHE A 287 -2.37 14.93 -3.34
N ASP A 288 -3.19 15.91 -3.71
CA ASP A 288 -3.65 16.93 -2.78
C ASP A 288 -4.61 16.33 -1.73
N ALA A 289 -4.61 16.93 -0.54
CA ALA A 289 -5.57 16.58 0.50
C ALA A 289 -7.01 16.81 0.02
N GLN A 290 -7.86 15.84 0.27
CA GLN A 290 -9.30 15.91 -0.02
C GLN A 290 -10.05 15.94 1.31
N ASP A 291 -11.10 16.78 1.38
CA ASP A 291 -11.96 16.92 2.55
C ASP A 291 -13.32 16.22 2.33
N GLU A 292 -13.30 15.13 1.56
CA GLU A 292 -14.48 14.41 1.11
C GLU A 292 -14.54 13.01 1.75
N ASP A 293 -15.61 12.28 1.50
CA ASP A 293 -15.73 10.89 1.93
C ASP A 293 -14.77 9.95 1.17
N SER A 294 -14.62 8.74 1.65
CA SER A 294 -13.65 7.77 1.10
C SER A 294 -13.87 7.48 -0.38
N SER A 295 -15.14 7.42 -0.83
CA SER A 295 -15.47 7.11 -2.23
C SER A 295 -15.08 8.26 -3.15
N ALA A 296 -15.41 9.50 -2.75
CA ALA A 296 -15.05 10.70 -3.51
C ALA A 296 -13.53 10.92 -3.56
N ILE A 297 -12.82 10.59 -2.47
CA ILE A 297 -11.34 10.60 -2.45
C ILE A 297 -10.79 9.61 -3.47
N ILE A 298 -11.25 8.35 -3.45
CA ILE A 298 -10.81 7.32 -4.40
C ILE A 298 -11.07 7.78 -5.83
N GLU A 299 -12.24 8.37 -6.09
CA GLU A 299 -12.63 8.90 -7.39
C GLU A 299 -11.66 9.98 -7.88
N ALA A 300 -11.40 10.97 -7.04
CA ALA A 300 -10.48 12.07 -7.35
C ALA A 300 -9.04 11.57 -7.62
N LEU A 301 -8.56 10.62 -6.81
CA LEU A 301 -7.25 10.02 -6.98
C LEU A 301 -7.19 9.14 -8.24
N SER A 302 -8.23 8.36 -8.54
CA SER A 302 -8.27 7.52 -9.74
C SER A 302 -8.21 8.36 -11.01
N HIS A 303 -8.93 9.47 -11.08
CA HIS A 303 -8.83 10.41 -12.19
C HIS A 303 -7.43 11.05 -12.31
N ALA A 304 -6.75 11.31 -11.20
CA ALA A 304 -5.36 11.80 -11.24
C ALA A 304 -4.42 10.74 -11.83
N ILE A 305 -4.63 9.47 -11.52
CA ILE A 305 -3.89 8.33 -12.07
C ILE A 305 -4.17 8.17 -13.56
N GLU A 306 -5.43 8.26 -13.98
CA GLU A 306 -5.84 8.17 -15.40
C GLU A 306 -5.19 9.25 -16.26
N ARG A 307 -5.13 10.50 -15.77
CA ARG A 307 -4.46 11.61 -16.47
C ARG A 307 -2.96 11.40 -16.68
N SER A 308 -2.36 10.46 -15.99
CA SER A 308 -0.95 10.10 -16.14
C SER A 308 -0.70 9.05 -17.24
N GLU A 309 -1.73 8.65 -17.98
CA GLU A 309 -1.69 7.72 -19.14
C GLU A 309 -0.97 6.38 -18.80
N ILE A 310 -1.24 5.83 -17.63
CA ILE A 310 -0.58 4.62 -17.12
C ILE A 310 -1.11 3.36 -17.82
N TRP A 311 -2.42 3.28 -18.04
CA TRP A 311 -3.14 2.11 -18.58
C TRP A 311 -3.32 2.15 -20.09
#